data_53c215cd410aaacb17626024f5649686
#
_entry.id   53c215cd410aaacb17626024f5649686
#
_cell.length_a   1.000
_cell.length_b   1.000
_cell.length_c   1.000
_cell.angle_alpha   90.00
_cell.angle_beta   90.00
_cell.angle_gamma   90.00
#
_symmetry.space_group_name_H-M   'P 1'
#
loop_
_entity.id
_entity.type
_entity.pdbx_description
1 polymer ?
#
loop_
_entity_poly.entity_id
_entity_poly.type
_entity_poly.pdbx_seq_one_letter_code
_entity_poly.pdbx_strand_id
1 'polypeptide(L)'
;MRAVVLTTYGGPEQLEVSDLPGPAAPDPDGVLIRTAAAAVNPVDLQTRAGLHSAHGAFHPPMVLGWDVAGTVTAVGDRVSGFGVGDRVVSMSAQMATGRGTYAEIVALPADIVAPAPASVPLTAAAGLPLAGLTAWQALDALALPEGATLLVTGAVGSVGGLTVQLARLRGLTVVAHVRSVEDVEQARALGAARVIVGEDASTLPSGAVDGLLETAGLPRAVAAVRDGGRVVSVVPTRVPEAERGVEVSVSYVEQDGEGLAALGALVDRGELEVRSAKELGFEEAGEAHRLLEAGGVRGKLLLLP
;
A
#
# COMPACT_ATOMS: atom_id res chain seq x y z
N MET A 1 12.08 23.66 -2.34
CA MET A 1 10.87 22.91 -2.01
C MET A 1 11.04 22.28 -0.64
N ARG A 2 9.96 22.19 0.12
CA ARG A 2 9.96 21.47 1.39
C ARG A 2 9.88 19.96 1.16
N ALA A 3 10.59 19.21 1.97
CA ALA A 3 10.54 17.74 1.94
C ALA A 3 10.82 17.17 3.34
N VAL A 4 10.30 15.99 3.64
CA VAL A 4 10.66 15.24 4.84
C VAL A 4 11.89 14.40 4.54
N VAL A 5 12.97 14.72 5.19
CA VAL A 5 14.29 14.10 5.01
C VAL A 5 14.59 13.17 6.17
N LEU A 6 14.97 11.95 5.86
CA LEU A 6 15.63 11.06 6.80
C LEU A 6 17.10 11.46 6.89
N THR A 7 17.52 12.02 8.03
CA THR A 7 18.88 12.55 8.23
C THR A 7 19.90 11.45 8.54
N THR A 8 19.48 10.43 9.27
CA THR A 8 20.22 9.20 9.56
C THR A 8 19.24 8.07 9.86
N TYR A 9 19.67 6.82 9.77
CA TYR A 9 18.84 5.69 10.17
C TYR A 9 18.52 5.75 11.66
N GLY A 10 17.29 5.36 12.03
CA GLY A 10 16.90 5.35 13.44
C GLY A 10 15.39 5.44 13.67
N GLY A 11 15.02 6.08 14.76
CA GLY A 11 13.64 6.29 15.17
C GLY A 11 12.95 7.41 14.37
N PRO A 12 11.65 7.65 14.63
CA PRO A 12 10.86 8.67 13.94
C PRO A 12 11.38 10.11 14.11
N GLU A 13 12.19 10.37 15.13
CA GLU A 13 12.84 11.65 15.40
C GLU A 13 13.92 12.01 14.37
N GLN A 14 14.31 11.07 13.50
CA GLN A 14 15.28 11.30 12.41
C GLN A 14 14.62 11.86 11.15
N LEU A 15 13.31 12.06 11.16
CA LEU A 15 12.54 12.68 10.09
C LEU A 15 12.42 14.18 10.33
N GLU A 16 13.00 14.97 9.44
CA GLU A 16 13.03 16.42 9.55
C GLU A 16 12.51 17.07 8.27
N VAL A 17 11.73 18.14 8.39
CA VAL A 17 11.36 18.96 7.24
C VAL A 17 12.54 19.85 6.88
N SER A 18 12.97 19.80 5.63
CA SER A 18 14.09 20.58 5.11
C SER A 18 13.75 21.22 3.77
N ASP A 19 14.37 22.38 3.52
CA ASP A 19 14.33 23.03 2.21
C ASP A 19 15.39 22.45 1.31
N LEU A 20 14.95 21.81 0.21
CA LEU A 20 15.84 21.20 -0.79
C LEU A 20 15.67 21.93 -2.14
N PRO A 21 16.70 21.89 -3.02
CA PRO A 21 16.50 22.23 -4.42
C PRO A 21 15.39 21.35 -5.02
N GLY A 22 14.41 21.97 -5.66
CA GLY A 22 13.39 21.22 -6.40
C GLY A 22 13.96 20.66 -7.72
N PRO A 23 13.31 19.64 -8.31
CA PRO A 23 13.65 19.21 -9.65
C PRO A 23 13.41 20.34 -10.64
N ALA A 24 14.42 20.67 -11.48
CA ALA A 24 14.35 21.81 -12.41
C ALA A 24 13.44 21.52 -13.62
N ALA A 25 13.44 20.27 -14.08
CA ALA A 25 12.63 19.79 -15.20
C ALA A 25 12.39 18.29 -15.05
N PRO A 26 11.34 17.73 -15.67
CA PRO A 26 11.18 16.29 -15.74
C PRO A 26 12.20 15.66 -16.68
N ASP A 27 12.49 14.38 -16.48
CA ASP A 27 13.15 13.57 -17.51
C ASP A 27 12.30 13.54 -18.79
N PRO A 28 12.86 13.25 -19.98
CA PRO A 28 12.08 13.22 -21.22
C PRO A 28 10.82 12.32 -21.18
N ASP A 29 10.88 11.21 -20.43
CA ASP A 29 9.78 10.25 -20.24
C ASP A 29 9.07 10.44 -18.87
N GLY A 30 9.35 11.54 -18.18
CA GLY A 30 8.86 11.78 -16.82
C GLY A 30 7.89 12.94 -16.71
N VAL A 31 7.31 13.06 -15.53
CA VAL A 31 6.43 14.16 -15.14
C VAL A 31 6.90 14.77 -13.83
N LEU A 32 6.64 16.07 -13.64
CA LEU A 32 6.71 16.72 -12.34
C LEU A 32 5.32 16.77 -11.73
N ILE A 33 5.20 16.33 -10.50
CA ILE A 33 3.94 16.29 -9.75
C ILE A 33 4.07 17.22 -8.55
N ARG A 34 3.21 18.21 -8.44
CA ARG A 34 3.00 18.94 -7.19
C ARG A 34 2.16 18.08 -6.27
N THR A 35 2.73 17.67 -5.16
CA THR A 35 2.13 16.78 -4.18
C THR A 35 0.93 17.45 -3.50
N ALA A 36 -0.19 16.77 -3.48
CA ALA A 36 -1.34 17.10 -2.62
C ALA A 36 -1.27 16.29 -1.32
N ALA A 37 -0.86 15.03 -1.42
CA ALA A 37 -0.58 14.17 -0.28
C ALA A 37 0.37 13.03 -0.68
N ALA A 38 1.16 12.56 0.28
CA ALA A 38 1.85 11.28 0.28
C ALA A 38 1.20 10.35 1.30
N ALA A 39 1.46 9.03 1.26
CA ALA A 39 0.94 8.12 2.28
C ALA A 39 2.05 7.31 2.93
N VAL A 40 1.88 7.05 4.23
CA VAL A 40 2.86 6.30 5.03
C VAL A 40 2.61 4.80 4.91
N ASN A 41 3.70 4.07 4.68
CA ASN A 41 3.70 2.62 4.47
C ASN A 41 4.67 1.91 5.42
N PRO A 42 4.47 0.60 5.71
CA PRO A 42 5.44 -0.18 6.50
C PRO A 42 6.85 -0.17 5.91
N VAL A 43 7.00 -0.11 4.58
CA VAL A 43 8.30 -0.05 3.91
C VAL A 43 9.05 1.26 4.22
N ASP A 44 8.35 2.38 4.43
CA ASP A 44 8.96 3.64 4.84
C ASP A 44 9.58 3.51 6.23
N LEU A 45 8.88 2.84 7.16
CA LEU A 45 9.37 2.55 8.50
C LEU A 45 10.62 1.65 8.47
N GLN A 46 10.57 0.62 7.63
CA GLN A 46 11.69 -0.31 7.42
C GLN A 46 12.91 0.41 6.83
N THR A 47 12.70 1.29 5.85
CA THR A 47 13.76 2.12 5.25
C THR A 47 14.34 3.06 6.28
N ARG A 48 13.50 3.77 7.05
CA ARG A 48 13.95 4.65 8.14
C ARG A 48 14.79 3.88 9.16
N ALA A 49 14.39 2.67 9.53
CA ALA A 49 15.11 1.82 10.47
C ALA A 49 16.42 1.21 9.91
N GLY A 50 16.72 1.42 8.62
CA GLY A 50 17.94 0.92 7.98
C GLY A 50 17.86 -0.52 7.49
N LEU A 51 16.69 -1.16 7.49
CA LEU A 51 16.53 -2.56 7.04
C LEU A 51 16.85 -2.75 5.55
N HIS A 52 16.83 -1.68 4.77
CA HIS A 52 17.16 -1.69 3.35
C HIS A 52 18.54 -1.09 3.04
N SER A 53 19.38 -0.84 4.05
CA SER A 53 20.70 -0.19 3.89
C SER A 53 21.69 -0.97 3.02
N ALA A 54 21.50 -2.27 2.83
CA ALA A 54 22.32 -3.09 1.93
C ALA A 54 22.05 -2.81 0.44
N HIS A 55 20.95 -2.14 0.10
CA HIS A 55 20.63 -1.75 -1.28
C HIS A 55 21.27 -0.41 -1.58
N GLY A 56 22.35 -0.38 -2.33
CA GLY A 56 23.36 0.67 -2.50
C GLY A 56 22.93 2.12 -2.79
N ALA A 57 21.65 2.41 -3.06
CA ALA A 57 21.14 3.78 -3.27
C ALA A 57 20.43 4.38 -2.04
N PHE A 58 20.34 3.63 -0.96
CA PHE A 58 19.55 3.95 0.24
C PHE A 58 20.42 4.41 1.39
N HIS A 59 21.00 5.59 1.29
CA HIS A 59 21.78 6.16 2.39
C HIS A 59 21.28 7.55 2.74
N PRO A 60 20.96 7.79 4.03
CA PRO A 60 20.68 9.16 4.50
C PRO A 60 21.87 10.12 4.22
N PRO A 61 21.60 11.42 3.96
CA PRO A 61 20.29 12.03 3.96
C PRO A 61 19.48 11.73 2.69
N MET A 62 18.19 11.37 2.85
CA MET A 62 17.30 11.07 1.73
C MET A 62 15.83 11.41 2.05
N VAL A 63 15.06 11.74 1.02
CA VAL A 63 13.60 11.88 1.13
C VAL A 63 12.99 10.48 1.11
N LEU A 64 12.07 10.19 2.06
CA LEU A 64 11.30 8.94 2.09
C LEU A 64 10.00 9.04 1.29
N GLY A 65 9.30 7.92 1.23
CA GLY A 65 7.94 7.83 0.70
C GLY A 65 7.83 7.06 -0.61
N TRP A 66 6.72 6.34 -0.75
CA TRP A 66 6.42 5.53 -1.93
C TRP A 66 5.16 5.99 -2.66
N ASP A 67 4.15 6.48 -1.93
CA ASP A 67 2.86 6.90 -2.49
C ASP A 67 2.79 8.41 -2.68
N VAL A 68 2.21 8.85 -3.79
CA VAL A 68 1.88 10.24 -4.03
C VAL A 68 0.55 10.38 -4.77
N ALA A 69 -0.22 11.39 -4.39
CA ALA A 69 -1.28 11.98 -5.19
C ALA A 69 -0.99 13.46 -5.38
N GLY A 70 -1.23 13.97 -6.58
CA GLY A 70 -0.90 15.37 -6.86
C GLY A 70 -1.41 15.85 -8.22
N THR A 71 -0.86 16.97 -8.64
CA THR A 71 -1.19 17.61 -9.93
C THR A 71 0.08 17.74 -10.77
N VAL A 72 0.02 17.34 -12.03
CA VAL A 72 1.11 17.48 -12.97
C VAL A 72 1.42 18.95 -13.20
N THR A 73 2.69 19.35 -13.06
CA THR A 73 3.15 20.74 -13.28
C THR A 73 4.06 20.88 -14.49
N ALA A 74 4.68 19.78 -14.92
CA ALA A 74 5.45 19.73 -16.16
C ALA A 74 5.49 18.29 -16.69
N VAL A 75 5.65 18.15 -18.00
CA VAL A 75 5.76 16.88 -18.70
C VAL A 75 7.02 16.87 -19.56
N GLY A 76 7.69 15.73 -19.66
CA GLY A 76 8.84 15.54 -20.56
C GLY A 76 8.40 15.42 -22.02
N ASP A 77 9.32 15.69 -22.93
CA ASP A 77 9.04 15.83 -24.38
C ASP A 77 8.54 14.52 -25.03
N ARG A 78 8.79 13.36 -24.40
CA ARG A 78 8.34 12.06 -24.90
C ARG A 78 7.10 11.54 -24.19
N VAL A 79 6.59 12.26 -23.19
CA VAL A 79 5.40 11.86 -22.46
C VAL A 79 4.17 12.07 -23.33
N SER A 80 3.34 11.05 -23.44
CA SER A 80 1.99 11.11 -24.00
C SER A 80 0.98 10.63 -22.96
N GLY A 81 -0.23 11.18 -22.99
CA GLY A 81 -1.32 10.78 -22.10
C GLY A 81 -1.45 11.61 -20.82
N PHE A 82 -0.49 12.49 -20.52
CA PHE A 82 -0.56 13.44 -19.41
C PHE A 82 -0.31 14.85 -19.86
N GLY A 83 -0.96 15.81 -19.19
CA GLY A 83 -0.79 17.24 -19.38
C GLY A 83 -0.68 18.01 -18.06
N VAL A 84 -0.17 19.24 -18.14
CA VAL A 84 -0.15 20.13 -16.98
C VAL A 84 -1.58 20.39 -16.49
N GLY A 85 -1.78 20.21 -15.18
CA GLY A 85 -3.10 20.33 -14.53
C GLY A 85 -3.78 18.98 -14.27
N ASP A 86 -3.31 17.88 -14.84
CA ASP A 86 -3.89 16.55 -14.60
C ASP A 86 -3.70 16.12 -13.15
N ARG A 87 -4.77 15.59 -12.57
CA ARG A 87 -4.75 14.97 -11.25
C ARG A 87 -4.24 13.52 -11.39
N VAL A 88 -3.21 13.18 -10.64
CA VAL A 88 -2.53 11.90 -10.78
C VAL A 88 -2.23 11.25 -9.43
N VAL A 89 -2.02 9.93 -9.47
CA VAL A 89 -1.49 9.11 -8.38
C VAL A 89 -0.33 8.27 -8.90
N SER A 90 0.59 7.90 -8.02
CA SER A 90 1.69 7.00 -8.36
C SER A 90 2.18 6.26 -7.12
N MET A 91 2.68 5.06 -7.35
CA MET A 91 3.57 4.36 -6.44
C MET A 91 4.99 4.41 -7.02
N SER A 92 5.88 5.13 -6.34
CA SER A 92 7.30 5.14 -6.66
C SER A 92 8.02 4.14 -5.76
N ALA A 93 8.38 2.98 -6.29
CA ALA A 93 9.23 2.04 -5.57
C ALA A 93 10.61 2.68 -5.35
N GLN A 94 10.78 3.36 -4.23
CA GLN A 94 11.96 4.17 -3.93
C GLN A 94 13.27 3.39 -4.09
N MET A 95 13.26 2.06 -3.84
CA MET A 95 14.41 1.20 -4.08
C MET A 95 14.83 1.12 -5.54
N ALA A 96 13.90 1.26 -6.48
CA ALA A 96 14.17 1.26 -7.91
C ALA A 96 14.42 2.67 -8.46
N THR A 97 13.65 3.65 -7.98
CA THR A 97 13.70 5.02 -8.50
C THR A 97 14.74 5.90 -7.82
N GLY A 98 15.15 5.56 -6.58
CA GLY A 98 15.93 6.44 -5.71
C GLY A 98 15.21 7.71 -5.27
N ARG A 99 13.89 7.83 -5.55
CA ARG A 99 13.08 9.05 -5.37
C ARG A 99 11.97 8.81 -4.36
N GLY A 100 12.04 9.52 -3.24
CA GLY A 100 10.99 9.51 -2.23
C GLY A 100 9.89 10.53 -2.53
N THR A 101 8.70 10.26 -2.02
CA THR A 101 7.50 11.05 -2.34
C THR A 101 7.10 12.05 -1.24
N TYR A 102 7.77 12.07 -0.10
CA TYR A 102 7.50 13.04 0.98
C TYR A 102 8.10 14.42 0.65
N ALA A 103 7.72 14.98 -0.48
CA ALA A 103 8.20 16.27 -0.99
C ALA A 103 7.09 17.04 -1.68
N GLU A 104 7.17 18.37 -1.67
CA GLU A 104 6.21 19.26 -2.36
C GLU A 104 6.16 19.02 -3.87
N ILE A 105 7.28 18.63 -4.48
CA ILE A 105 7.39 18.34 -5.91
C ILE A 105 8.16 17.03 -6.09
N VAL A 106 7.58 16.12 -6.85
CA VAL A 106 8.18 14.81 -7.16
C VAL A 106 8.34 14.67 -8.66
N ALA A 107 9.52 14.20 -9.10
CA ALA A 107 9.78 13.87 -10.50
C ALA A 107 9.72 12.34 -10.67
N LEU A 108 8.80 11.85 -11.48
CA LEU A 108 8.58 10.41 -11.68
C LEU A 108 8.52 10.05 -13.15
N PRO A 109 8.92 8.81 -13.54
CA PRO A 109 8.63 8.25 -14.86
C PRO A 109 7.11 8.22 -15.10
N ALA A 110 6.68 8.53 -16.32
CA ALA A 110 5.24 8.61 -16.64
C ALA A 110 4.55 7.24 -16.66
N ASP A 111 5.28 6.15 -16.90
CA ASP A 111 4.78 4.78 -16.97
C ASP A 111 4.30 4.22 -15.61
N ILE A 112 4.75 4.81 -14.51
CA ILE A 112 4.29 4.45 -13.16
C ILE A 112 3.22 5.39 -12.61
N VAL A 113 2.77 6.36 -13.42
CA VAL A 113 1.76 7.35 -13.05
C VAL A 113 0.41 6.98 -13.64
N ALA A 114 -0.65 7.20 -12.89
CA ALA A 114 -2.03 6.98 -13.33
C ALA A 114 -2.90 8.20 -13.04
N PRO A 115 -4.01 8.41 -13.79
CA PRO A 115 -5.03 9.38 -13.41
C PRO A 115 -5.54 9.11 -12.00
N ALA A 116 -5.64 10.14 -11.18
CA ALA A 116 -6.26 10.01 -9.87
C ALA A 116 -7.77 9.82 -10.00
N PRO A 117 -8.41 8.97 -9.16
CA PRO A 117 -9.86 8.87 -9.12
C PRO A 117 -10.50 10.24 -8.96
N ALA A 118 -11.54 10.52 -9.76
CA ALA A 118 -12.24 11.80 -9.75
C ALA A 118 -13.29 11.89 -8.63
N SER A 119 -13.80 10.73 -8.19
CA SER A 119 -14.88 10.60 -7.21
C SER A 119 -14.46 10.87 -5.76
N VAL A 120 -13.14 10.94 -5.48
CA VAL A 120 -12.60 11.17 -4.14
C VAL A 120 -11.72 12.44 -4.10
N PRO A 121 -11.54 13.05 -2.90
CA PRO A 121 -10.55 14.10 -2.73
C PRO A 121 -9.16 13.64 -3.18
N LEU A 122 -8.40 14.55 -3.81
CA LEU A 122 -7.06 14.20 -4.32
C LEU A 122 -6.13 13.72 -3.20
N THR A 123 -6.23 14.31 -2.00
CA THR A 123 -5.46 13.86 -0.83
C THR A 123 -5.78 12.40 -0.46
N ALA A 124 -7.07 12.03 -0.44
CA ALA A 124 -7.50 10.67 -0.13
C ALA A 124 -7.01 9.66 -1.18
N ALA A 125 -6.87 10.07 -2.45
CA ALA A 125 -6.36 9.21 -3.52
C ALA A 125 -4.92 8.72 -3.25
N ALA A 126 -4.11 9.43 -2.46
CA ALA A 126 -2.77 9.00 -2.05
C ALA A 126 -2.79 7.68 -1.25
N GLY A 127 -3.93 7.31 -0.69
CA GLY A 127 -4.09 6.04 0.03
C GLY A 127 -4.17 4.80 -0.86
N LEU A 128 -4.35 4.97 -2.17
CA LEU A 128 -4.59 3.86 -3.11
C LEU A 128 -3.31 3.16 -3.59
N PRO A 129 -2.21 3.86 -4.02
CA PRO A 129 -1.24 3.27 -4.92
C PRO A 129 -0.59 1.99 -4.36
N LEU A 130 0.26 2.08 -3.35
CA LEU A 130 0.98 0.91 -2.84
C LEU A 130 0.03 -0.16 -2.29
N ALA A 131 -0.95 0.23 -1.49
CA ALA A 131 -1.87 -0.73 -0.88
C ALA A 131 -2.77 -1.41 -1.92
N GLY A 132 -3.23 -0.66 -2.93
CA GLY A 132 -4.06 -1.17 -4.02
C GLY A 132 -3.29 -2.14 -4.91
N LEU A 133 -2.10 -1.73 -5.38
CA LEU A 133 -1.24 -2.60 -6.19
C LEU A 133 -0.81 -3.86 -5.42
N THR A 134 -0.46 -3.72 -4.13
CA THR A 134 -0.14 -4.89 -3.29
C THR A 134 -1.32 -5.87 -3.23
N ALA A 135 -2.53 -5.39 -2.96
CA ALA A 135 -3.72 -6.24 -2.88
C ALA A 135 -4.06 -6.89 -4.23
N TRP A 136 -3.97 -6.11 -5.31
CA TRP A 136 -4.25 -6.58 -6.68
C TRP A 136 -3.29 -7.68 -7.11
N GLN A 137 -1.99 -7.42 -7.03
CA GLN A 137 -0.93 -8.34 -7.47
C GLN A 137 -0.86 -9.59 -6.58
N ALA A 138 -1.09 -9.46 -5.27
CA ALA A 138 -1.13 -10.62 -4.37
C ALA A 138 -2.35 -11.53 -4.66
N LEU A 139 -3.50 -10.98 -5.03
CA LEU A 139 -4.66 -11.77 -5.48
C LEU A 139 -4.39 -12.45 -6.82
N ASP A 140 -3.66 -11.82 -7.75
CA ASP A 140 -3.24 -12.44 -9.00
C ASP A 140 -2.28 -13.62 -8.73
N ALA A 141 -1.32 -13.44 -7.82
CA ALA A 141 -0.39 -14.50 -7.42
C ALA A 141 -1.09 -15.69 -6.72
N LEU A 142 -2.15 -15.43 -5.94
CA LEU A 142 -2.97 -16.50 -5.34
C LEU A 142 -3.70 -17.34 -6.39
N ALA A 143 -4.13 -16.73 -7.50
CA ALA A 143 -4.79 -17.38 -8.64
C ALA A 143 -5.92 -18.35 -8.20
N LEU A 144 -6.74 -17.96 -7.23
CA LEU A 144 -7.87 -18.76 -6.77
C LEU A 144 -9.02 -18.69 -7.79
N PRO A 145 -9.72 -19.80 -8.05
CA PRO A 145 -10.89 -19.80 -8.93
C PRO A 145 -12.07 -19.06 -8.29
N GLU A 146 -12.99 -18.56 -9.12
CA GLU A 146 -14.27 -18.02 -8.67
C GLU A 146 -15.00 -19.02 -7.74
N GLY A 147 -15.64 -18.53 -6.70
CA GLY A 147 -16.32 -19.33 -5.68
C GLY A 147 -15.39 -19.86 -4.57
N ALA A 148 -14.07 -19.79 -4.73
CA ALA A 148 -13.15 -20.24 -3.70
C ALA A 148 -13.26 -19.36 -2.43
N THR A 149 -12.89 -19.96 -1.28
CA THR A 149 -12.87 -19.28 0.01
C THR A 149 -11.48 -18.75 0.31
N LEU A 150 -11.36 -17.45 0.51
CA LEU A 150 -10.14 -16.75 0.84
C LEU A 150 -10.16 -16.23 2.29
N LEU A 151 -9.16 -16.60 3.08
CA LEU A 151 -8.87 -15.93 4.34
C LEU A 151 -7.99 -14.70 4.10
N VAL A 152 -8.39 -13.56 4.66
CA VAL A 152 -7.60 -12.32 4.66
C VAL A 152 -7.30 -11.96 6.10
N THR A 153 -6.03 -11.94 6.50
CA THR A 153 -5.61 -11.44 7.82
C THR A 153 -5.48 -9.93 7.80
N GLY A 154 -5.70 -9.25 8.94
CA GLY A 154 -5.65 -7.79 9.00
C GLY A 154 -6.65 -7.10 8.07
N ALA A 155 -7.84 -7.67 7.94
CA ALA A 155 -8.86 -7.35 6.93
C ALA A 155 -9.39 -5.90 6.95
N VAL A 156 -9.14 -5.13 8.01
CA VAL A 156 -9.52 -3.71 8.10
C VAL A 156 -8.32 -2.76 7.98
N GLY A 157 -7.11 -3.30 7.79
CA GLY A 157 -5.93 -2.51 7.45
C GLY A 157 -5.99 -1.95 6.02
N SER A 158 -4.96 -1.23 5.60
CA SER A 158 -4.92 -0.63 4.26
C SER A 158 -4.93 -1.69 3.16
N VAL A 159 -3.98 -2.64 3.17
CA VAL A 159 -3.92 -3.73 2.17
C VAL A 159 -5.08 -4.70 2.36
N GLY A 160 -5.31 -5.17 3.59
CA GLY A 160 -6.36 -6.16 3.87
C GLY A 160 -7.75 -5.67 3.46
N GLY A 161 -8.08 -4.40 3.74
CA GLY A 161 -9.38 -3.84 3.38
C GLY A 161 -9.61 -3.70 1.87
N LEU A 162 -8.57 -3.37 1.10
CA LEU A 162 -8.64 -3.38 -0.36
C LEU A 162 -8.70 -4.82 -0.89
N THR A 163 -7.96 -5.75 -0.27
CA THR A 163 -8.03 -7.18 -0.62
C THR A 163 -9.43 -7.76 -0.45
N VAL A 164 -10.11 -7.48 0.67
CA VAL A 164 -11.49 -7.97 0.91
C VAL A 164 -12.43 -7.53 -0.22
N GLN A 165 -12.37 -6.27 -0.60
CA GLN A 165 -13.22 -5.69 -1.66
C GLN A 165 -12.88 -6.29 -3.03
N LEU A 166 -11.60 -6.32 -3.40
CA LEU A 166 -11.14 -6.86 -4.69
C LEU A 166 -11.42 -8.36 -4.82
N ALA A 167 -11.23 -9.13 -3.74
CA ALA A 167 -11.53 -10.56 -3.72
C ALA A 167 -13.04 -10.82 -3.95
N ARG A 168 -13.91 -10.02 -3.31
CA ARG A 168 -15.35 -10.08 -3.56
C ARG A 168 -15.69 -9.76 -5.02
N LEU A 169 -15.07 -8.74 -5.62
CA LEU A 169 -15.27 -8.41 -7.03
C LEU A 169 -14.81 -9.53 -7.98
N ARG A 170 -13.85 -10.37 -7.56
CA ARG A 170 -13.40 -11.56 -8.28
C ARG A 170 -14.24 -12.81 -7.98
N GLY A 171 -15.39 -12.67 -7.31
CA GLY A 171 -16.29 -13.78 -6.98
C GLY A 171 -15.78 -14.71 -5.88
N LEU A 172 -14.79 -14.31 -5.07
CA LEU A 172 -14.31 -15.09 -3.93
C LEU A 172 -15.21 -14.92 -2.71
N THR A 173 -15.34 -15.98 -1.92
CA THR A 173 -15.98 -15.93 -0.59
C THR A 173 -14.93 -15.53 0.44
N VAL A 174 -15.04 -14.32 1.02
CA VAL A 174 -14.01 -13.79 1.92
C VAL A 174 -14.33 -14.10 3.38
N VAL A 175 -13.39 -14.75 4.06
CA VAL A 175 -13.30 -14.83 5.53
C VAL A 175 -12.31 -13.78 5.99
N ALA A 176 -12.79 -12.76 6.69
CA ALA A 176 -11.96 -11.68 7.22
C ALA A 176 -11.49 -12.01 8.63
N HIS A 177 -10.18 -11.92 8.89
CA HIS A 177 -9.65 -11.93 10.24
C HIS A 177 -9.40 -10.51 10.72
N VAL A 178 -9.93 -10.18 11.89
CA VAL A 178 -9.72 -8.91 12.60
C VAL A 178 -9.27 -9.17 14.04
N ARG A 179 -8.51 -8.25 14.61
CA ARG A 179 -8.02 -8.41 15.98
C ARG A 179 -9.05 -8.00 17.03
N SER A 180 -9.91 -7.03 16.72
CA SER A 180 -10.90 -6.48 17.65
C SER A 180 -12.33 -6.72 17.19
N VAL A 181 -13.25 -6.94 18.14
CA VAL A 181 -14.70 -7.02 17.87
C VAL A 181 -15.24 -5.72 17.26
N GLU A 182 -14.63 -4.60 17.56
CA GLU A 182 -14.99 -3.29 17.02
C GLU A 182 -14.80 -3.19 15.50
N ASP A 183 -13.97 -4.06 14.93
CA ASP A 183 -13.66 -4.10 13.50
C ASP A 183 -14.63 -4.97 12.68
N VAL A 184 -15.52 -5.71 13.36
CA VAL A 184 -16.41 -6.70 12.70
C VAL A 184 -17.33 -6.04 11.69
N GLU A 185 -18.01 -4.96 12.09
CA GLU A 185 -18.96 -4.28 11.20
C GLU A 185 -18.24 -3.66 9.99
N GLN A 186 -17.04 -3.12 10.18
CA GLN A 186 -16.25 -2.59 9.09
C GLN A 186 -15.81 -3.69 8.11
N ALA A 187 -15.35 -4.84 8.61
CA ALA A 187 -14.98 -5.96 7.75
C ALA A 187 -16.18 -6.47 6.93
N ARG A 188 -17.37 -6.50 7.53
CA ARG A 188 -18.62 -6.84 6.81
C ARG A 188 -18.97 -5.80 5.75
N ALA A 189 -18.89 -4.52 6.09
CA ALA A 189 -19.14 -3.42 5.15
C ALA A 189 -18.21 -3.49 3.93
N LEU A 190 -16.95 -3.91 4.11
CA LEU A 190 -16.00 -4.14 3.03
C LEU A 190 -16.32 -5.37 2.16
N GLY A 191 -17.27 -6.22 2.59
CA GLY A 191 -17.75 -7.35 1.81
C GLY A 191 -17.31 -8.73 2.32
N ALA A 192 -16.82 -8.83 3.55
CA ALA A 192 -16.52 -10.13 4.15
C ALA A 192 -17.80 -10.94 4.39
N ALA A 193 -17.86 -12.17 3.88
CA ALA A 193 -18.97 -13.10 4.11
C ALA A 193 -18.96 -13.64 5.55
N ARG A 194 -17.77 -13.77 6.14
CA ARG A 194 -17.58 -14.19 7.53
C ARG A 194 -16.45 -13.38 8.16
N VAL A 195 -16.60 -13.06 9.43
CA VAL A 195 -15.55 -12.38 10.22
C VAL A 195 -15.17 -13.27 11.40
N ILE A 196 -13.86 -13.42 11.62
CA ILE A 196 -13.28 -14.06 12.79
C ILE A 196 -12.48 -13.02 13.58
N VAL A 197 -12.58 -13.08 14.90
CA VAL A 197 -11.94 -12.15 15.82
C VAL A 197 -10.94 -12.89 16.69
N GLY A 198 -9.76 -12.33 16.88
CA GLY A 198 -8.75 -12.88 17.78
C GLY A 198 -7.34 -12.38 17.47
N GLU A 199 -6.38 -12.80 18.28
CA GLU A 199 -4.97 -12.49 18.08
C GLU A 199 -4.35 -13.24 16.88
N ASP A 200 -4.97 -14.36 16.51
CA ASP A 200 -4.61 -15.17 15.35
C ASP A 200 -5.88 -15.80 14.72
N ALA A 201 -5.70 -16.55 13.63
CA ALA A 201 -6.80 -17.24 12.95
C ALA A 201 -7.10 -18.64 13.51
N SER A 202 -6.64 -19.00 14.72
CA SER A 202 -6.74 -20.34 15.31
C SER A 202 -8.17 -20.80 15.59
N THR A 203 -9.15 -19.91 15.55
CA THR A 203 -10.57 -20.26 15.67
C THR A 203 -11.15 -20.91 14.41
N LEU A 204 -10.42 -20.88 13.29
CA LEU A 204 -10.80 -21.61 12.08
C LEU A 204 -10.31 -23.07 12.17
N PRO A 205 -11.15 -24.03 11.78
CA PRO A 205 -10.71 -25.41 11.61
C PRO A 205 -9.59 -25.50 10.54
N SER A 206 -8.73 -26.49 10.67
CA SER A 206 -7.78 -26.84 9.62
C SER A 206 -8.52 -27.15 8.31
N GLY A 207 -8.02 -26.63 7.20
CA GLY A 207 -8.62 -26.84 5.88
C GLY A 207 -9.91 -26.07 5.61
N ALA A 208 -10.24 -25.06 6.41
CA ALA A 208 -11.47 -24.30 6.28
C ALA A 208 -11.53 -23.36 5.06
N VAL A 209 -10.36 -23.04 4.46
CA VAL A 209 -10.26 -22.11 3.34
C VAL A 209 -9.36 -22.65 2.22
N ASP A 210 -9.59 -22.20 0.99
CA ASP A 210 -8.80 -22.60 -0.19
C ASP A 210 -7.46 -21.86 -0.27
N GLY A 211 -7.42 -20.62 0.22
CA GLY A 211 -6.23 -19.80 0.23
C GLY A 211 -6.21 -18.76 1.34
N LEU A 212 -5.01 -18.19 1.55
CA LEU A 212 -4.74 -17.16 2.53
C LEU A 212 -3.97 -16.02 1.88
N LEU A 213 -4.46 -14.78 2.02
CA LEU A 213 -3.67 -13.59 1.83
C LEU A 213 -3.28 -13.03 3.21
N GLU A 214 -2.00 -13.15 3.52
CA GLU A 214 -1.45 -12.82 4.83
C GLU A 214 -0.90 -11.39 4.81
N THR A 215 -1.56 -10.47 5.54
CA THR A 215 -1.21 -9.04 5.58
C THR A 215 -0.87 -8.52 6.98
N ALA A 216 -0.96 -9.36 8.01
CA ALA A 216 -0.85 -8.96 9.41
C ALA A 216 0.35 -9.57 10.17
N GLY A 217 1.16 -10.40 9.50
CA GLY A 217 2.27 -11.10 10.13
C GLY A 217 1.82 -12.23 11.07
N LEU A 218 0.80 -13.00 10.67
CA LEU A 218 0.21 -14.11 11.42
C LEU A 218 0.56 -15.46 10.77
N PRO A 219 1.81 -15.96 10.89
CA PRO A 219 2.25 -17.15 10.16
C PRO A 219 1.44 -18.40 10.49
N ARG A 220 0.85 -18.50 11.69
CA ARG A 220 0.01 -19.65 12.09
C ARG A 220 -1.32 -19.73 11.33
N ALA A 221 -1.74 -18.66 10.65
CA ALA A 221 -2.97 -18.65 9.85
C ALA A 221 -2.94 -19.68 8.71
N VAL A 222 -1.75 -20.18 8.30
CA VAL A 222 -1.59 -21.25 7.32
C VAL A 222 -2.34 -22.53 7.71
N ALA A 223 -2.51 -22.80 9.00
CA ALA A 223 -3.23 -23.97 9.49
C ALA A 223 -4.71 -24.00 9.02
N ALA A 224 -5.32 -22.85 8.75
CA ALA A 224 -6.68 -22.76 8.23
C ALA A 224 -6.79 -23.13 6.74
N VAL A 225 -5.68 -23.14 6.00
CA VAL A 225 -5.66 -23.45 4.56
C VAL A 225 -5.76 -24.97 4.37
N ARG A 226 -6.56 -25.41 3.39
CA ARG A 226 -6.68 -26.83 3.05
C ARG A 226 -5.35 -27.40 2.51
N ASP A 227 -5.22 -28.70 2.56
CA ASP A 227 -4.07 -29.39 1.98
C ASP A 227 -3.93 -29.04 0.49
N GLY A 228 -2.72 -28.74 0.05
CA GLY A 228 -2.45 -28.28 -1.31
C GLY A 228 -3.03 -26.93 -1.68
N GLY A 229 -3.51 -26.15 -0.71
CA GLY A 229 -4.00 -24.77 -0.94
C GLY A 229 -2.86 -23.77 -1.14
N ARG A 230 -3.18 -22.48 -1.20
CA ARG A 230 -2.21 -21.43 -1.51
C ARG A 230 -2.18 -20.33 -0.47
N VAL A 231 -0.98 -19.83 -0.21
CA VAL A 231 -0.72 -18.68 0.66
C VAL A 231 0.15 -17.67 -0.08
N VAL A 232 -0.29 -16.43 -0.08
CA VAL A 232 0.54 -15.29 -0.45
C VAL A 232 0.69 -14.40 0.79
N SER A 233 1.93 -14.15 1.20
CA SER A 233 2.25 -13.18 2.26
C SER A 233 2.78 -11.89 1.65
N VAL A 234 2.31 -10.76 2.15
CA VAL A 234 2.86 -9.42 1.86
C VAL A 234 3.70 -8.89 3.03
N VAL A 235 3.99 -9.76 4.01
CA VAL A 235 4.82 -9.46 5.18
C VAL A 235 6.09 -10.32 5.16
N PRO A 236 7.12 -9.95 4.41
CA PRO A 236 8.30 -10.80 4.15
C PRO A 236 9.09 -11.16 5.40
N THR A 237 8.92 -10.40 6.49
CA THR A 237 9.61 -10.66 7.77
C THR A 237 8.92 -11.72 8.63
N ARG A 238 7.70 -12.18 8.27
CA ARG A 238 6.89 -13.13 9.03
C ARG A 238 6.11 -14.06 8.10
N VAL A 239 6.83 -14.72 7.21
CA VAL A 239 6.23 -15.64 6.22
C VAL A 239 5.80 -16.94 6.91
N PRO A 240 4.59 -17.44 6.63
CA PRO A 240 4.17 -18.77 7.06
C PRO A 240 5.09 -19.88 6.55
N GLU A 241 5.33 -20.90 7.36
CA GLU A 241 6.03 -22.10 6.91
C GLU A 241 5.07 -22.97 6.07
N ALA A 242 5.60 -23.53 4.98
CA ALA A 242 4.83 -24.45 4.15
C ALA A 242 4.59 -25.78 4.89
N GLU A 243 3.32 -26.20 4.93
CA GLU A 243 2.91 -27.45 5.55
C GLU A 243 1.82 -28.14 4.71
N ARG A 244 1.62 -29.44 4.88
CA ARG A 244 0.51 -30.19 4.22
C ARG A 244 0.38 -29.96 2.71
N GLY A 245 1.52 -29.71 2.01
CA GLY A 245 1.54 -29.42 0.60
C GLY A 245 0.98 -28.04 0.22
N VAL A 246 0.78 -27.14 1.19
CA VAL A 246 0.38 -25.75 0.95
C VAL A 246 1.53 -25.00 0.26
N GLU A 247 1.23 -24.37 -0.86
CA GLU A 247 2.16 -23.50 -1.58
C GLU A 247 2.22 -22.14 -0.89
N VAL A 248 3.39 -21.75 -0.41
CA VAL A 248 3.60 -20.44 0.25
C VAL A 248 4.53 -19.58 -0.58
N SER A 249 4.12 -18.38 -0.90
CA SER A 249 4.92 -17.39 -1.61
C SER A 249 4.87 -16.01 -0.94
N VAL A 250 5.84 -15.16 -1.28
CA VAL A 250 5.87 -13.75 -0.87
C VAL A 250 5.60 -12.90 -2.10
N SER A 251 4.67 -11.96 -1.99
CA SER A 251 4.43 -10.96 -3.02
C SER A 251 5.13 -9.66 -2.63
N TYR A 252 6.00 -9.21 -3.50
CA TYR A 252 6.59 -7.87 -3.47
C TYR A 252 5.86 -7.03 -4.51
N VAL A 253 5.34 -5.87 -4.08
CA VAL A 253 4.61 -4.98 -4.98
C VAL A 253 5.54 -4.40 -6.04
N GLU A 254 5.08 -4.43 -7.29
CA GLU A 254 5.74 -3.83 -8.43
C GLU A 254 5.00 -2.56 -8.87
N GLN A 255 5.74 -1.62 -9.44
CA GLN A 255 5.19 -0.40 -10.03
C GLN A 255 4.37 -0.77 -11.27
N ASP A 256 3.14 -0.25 -11.36
CA ASP A 256 2.23 -0.56 -12.46
C ASP A 256 1.23 0.60 -12.63
N GLY A 257 1.50 1.50 -13.56
CA GLY A 257 0.61 2.63 -13.86
C GLY A 257 -0.73 2.19 -14.47
N GLU A 258 -0.74 1.14 -15.29
CA GLU A 258 -1.96 0.61 -15.90
C GLU A 258 -2.85 -0.07 -14.86
N GLY A 259 -2.28 -0.92 -14.00
CA GLY A 259 -2.99 -1.54 -12.88
C GLY A 259 -3.53 -0.48 -11.91
N LEU A 260 -2.76 0.57 -11.66
CA LEU A 260 -3.20 1.68 -10.80
C LEU A 260 -4.36 2.47 -11.45
N ALA A 261 -4.34 2.68 -12.76
CA ALA A 261 -5.47 3.29 -13.49
C ALA A 261 -6.74 2.42 -13.42
N ALA A 262 -6.59 1.09 -13.55
CA ALA A 262 -7.69 0.15 -13.38
C ALA A 262 -8.29 0.20 -11.97
N LEU A 263 -7.46 0.26 -10.94
CA LEU A 263 -7.87 0.44 -9.55
C LEU A 263 -8.59 1.77 -9.35
N GLY A 264 -8.07 2.87 -9.92
CA GLY A 264 -8.70 4.18 -9.90
C GLY A 264 -10.11 4.17 -10.50
N ALA A 265 -10.29 3.44 -11.61
CA ALA A 265 -11.60 3.28 -12.24
C ALA A 265 -12.59 2.48 -11.35
N LEU A 266 -12.12 1.51 -10.55
CA LEU A 266 -12.97 0.83 -9.56
C LEU A 266 -13.42 1.79 -8.45
N VAL A 267 -12.55 2.69 -8.02
CA VAL A 267 -12.90 3.74 -7.03
C VAL A 267 -13.95 4.68 -7.61
N ASP A 268 -13.79 5.13 -8.85
CA ASP A 268 -14.74 6.04 -9.52
C ASP A 268 -16.13 5.42 -9.73
N ARG A 269 -16.21 4.10 -9.88
CA ARG A 269 -17.49 3.38 -9.93
C ARG A 269 -18.09 3.08 -8.56
N GLY A 270 -17.41 3.44 -7.47
CA GLY A 270 -17.84 3.10 -6.11
C GLY A 270 -17.74 1.61 -5.76
N GLU A 271 -16.97 0.85 -6.53
CA GLU A 271 -16.74 -0.58 -6.31
C GLU A 271 -15.58 -0.86 -5.36
N LEU A 272 -14.68 0.13 -5.20
CA LEU A 272 -13.53 0.09 -4.31
C LEU A 272 -13.49 1.37 -3.45
N GLU A 273 -13.48 1.20 -2.14
CA GLU A 273 -13.35 2.27 -1.16
C GLU A 273 -11.90 2.41 -0.71
N VAL A 274 -11.32 3.61 -0.86
CA VAL A 274 -10.02 3.98 -0.29
C VAL A 274 -10.23 4.70 1.03
N ARG A 275 -9.66 4.18 2.12
CA ARG A 275 -9.86 4.73 3.46
C ARG A 275 -8.60 5.42 3.96
N SER A 276 -8.74 6.67 4.41
CA SER A 276 -7.73 7.38 5.17
C SER A 276 -8.11 7.40 6.66
N ALA A 277 -7.13 7.16 7.52
CA ALA A 277 -7.33 7.17 8.97
C ALA A 277 -7.07 8.56 9.56
N LYS A 278 -6.05 9.25 9.05
CA LYS A 278 -5.66 10.59 9.52
C LYS A 278 -4.83 11.31 8.45
N GLU A 279 -5.02 12.63 8.38
CA GLU A 279 -4.17 13.56 7.64
C GLU A 279 -3.28 14.31 8.64
N LEU A 280 -1.98 14.43 8.33
CA LEU A 280 -0.96 15.11 9.14
C LEU A 280 -0.10 15.98 8.22
N GLY A 281 0.47 17.07 8.74
CA GLY A 281 1.44 17.88 8.00
C GLY A 281 2.80 17.16 7.88
N PHE A 282 3.66 17.62 6.97
CA PHE A 282 5.03 17.12 6.86
C PHE A 282 5.81 17.21 8.17
N GLU A 283 5.57 18.25 8.99
CA GLU A 283 6.15 18.40 10.32
C GLU A 283 5.78 17.28 11.29
N GLU A 284 4.67 16.61 11.04
CA GLU A 284 4.16 15.50 11.85
C GLU A 284 4.56 14.12 11.27
N ALA A 285 5.47 14.05 10.29
CA ALA A 285 5.87 12.78 9.68
C ALA A 285 6.39 11.77 10.72
N GLY A 286 7.16 12.22 11.70
CA GLY A 286 7.60 11.37 12.81
C GLY A 286 6.44 10.81 13.62
N GLU A 287 5.38 11.58 13.84
CA GLU A 287 4.17 11.13 14.53
C GLU A 287 3.38 10.13 13.67
N ALA A 288 3.27 10.37 12.36
CA ALA A 288 2.64 9.42 11.44
C ALA A 288 3.34 8.05 11.47
N HIS A 289 4.67 8.04 11.50
CA HIS A 289 5.45 6.80 11.63
C HIS A 289 5.20 6.11 12.98
N ARG A 290 5.17 6.84 14.11
CA ARG A 290 4.84 6.25 15.43
C ARG A 290 3.44 5.65 15.46
N LEU A 291 2.45 6.33 14.89
CA LEU A 291 1.08 5.82 14.81
C LEU A 291 1.01 4.51 14.03
N LEU A 292 1.71 4.42 12.90
CA LEU A 292 1.75 3.19 12.11
C LEU A 292 2.47 2.05 12.86
N GLU A 293 3.58 2.34 13.55
CA GLU A 293 4.31 1.38 14.38
C GLU A 293 3.48 0.83 15.54
N ALA A 294 2.69 1.69 16.18
CA ALA A 294 1.79 1.27 17.25
C ALA A 294 0.68 0.33 16.77
N GLY A 295 0.40 0.34 15.47
CA GLY A 295 -0.64 -0.49 14.86
C GLY A 295 -2.05 0.03 15.15
N GLY A 296 -3.07 -0.74 14.71
CA GLY A 296 -4.48 -0.39 14.90
C GLY A 296 -4.97 0.71 13.95
N VAL A 297 -4.19 1.10 12.98
CA VAL A 297 -4.59 2.07 11.95
C VAL A 297 -5.56 1.41 10.97
N ARG A 298 -6.76 1.97 10.85
CA ARG A 298 -7.84 1.47 9.98
C ARG A 298 -7.93 2.29 8.71
N GLY A 299 -6.98 2.10 7.79
CA GLY A 299 -6.80 2.91 6.58
C GLY A 299 -5.40 3.47 6.47
N LYS A 300 -5.22 4.54 5.70
CA LYS A 300 -3.92 5.18 5.46
C LYS A 300 -3.70 6.42 6.33
N LEU A 301 -2.44 6.62 6.74
CA LEU A 301 -1.96 7.89 7.25
C LEU A 301 -1.43 8.70 6.07
N LEU A 302 -1.93 9.92 5.91
CA LEU A 302 -1.57 10.81 4.82
C LEU A 302 -0.70 11.96 5.34
N LEU A 303 0.33 12.31 4.57
CA LEU A 303 1.20 13.45 4.83
C LEU A 303 0.91 14.54 3.80
N LEU A 304 0.57 15.73 4.28
CA LEU A 304 0.31 16.91 3.47
C LEU A 304 1.51 17.85 3.52
N PRO A 305 1.92 18.44 2.37
CA PRO A 305 3.02 19.40 2.30
C PRO A 305 2.83 20.66 3.14
#